data_aa46f72dab946d0350767a912b8cbbe1
#
_entry.id   aa46f72dab946d0350767a912b8cbbe1
#
_cell.length_a   1.000
_cell.length_b   1.000
_cell.length_c   1.000
_cell.angle_alpha   90.00
_cell.angle_beta   90.00
_cell.angle_gamma   90.00
#
_symmetry.space_group_name_H-M   'P 1'
#
loop_
_entity.id
_entity.type
_entity.pdbx_description
1 polymer ?
#
loop_
_entity_poly.entity_id
_entity_poly.type
_entity_poly.pdbx_seq_one_letter_code
_entity_poly.pdbx_strand_id
1 'polypeptide(L)'
;MDSTFFKNIFKKYYDDVFDNYKIIEKEFYINKDQYIEINLDNNIYYNVFNINNSEIRIKIDNDGISMMYNEFNVIGKVKINILINNSGNLRVYNLYKVNGNSSSDSIEKIYNKNNVVLISKIFIDKNSENSEGKLSQYLLEENGISILLPILDIENNKSKGFHGSKIFKLTEKEENYLKYLSLNKEEIKNILMREFSSI
;
A
#
# COMPACT_ATOMS: atom_id res chain seq x y z
N MET A 1 -5.41 -6.17 -18.36
CA MET A 1 -6.03 -4.82 -18.40
C MET A 1 -5.14 -3.96 -19.28
N ASP A 2 -5.70 -3.19 -20.18
CA ASP A 2 -4.90 -2.45 -21.16
C ASP A 2 -4.11 -1.32 -20.46
N SER A 3 -2.82 -1.23 -20.74
CA SER A 3 -1.95 -0.14 -20.26
C SER A 3 -2.52 1.24 -20.59
N THR A 4 -3.34 1.32 -21.63
CA THR A 4 -4.07 2.50 -22.07
C THR A 4 -5.14 2.95 -21.06
N PHE A 5 -5.83 2.00 -20.39
CA PHE A 5 -6.82 2.33 -19.34
C PHE A 5 -6.13 2.96 -18.13
N PHE A 6 -4.99 2.40 -17.74
CA PHE A 6 -4.17 2.91 -16.66
C PHE A 6 -3.64 4.32 -16.97
N LYS A 7 -3.06 4.51 -18.18
CA LYS A 7 -2.63 5.81 -18.68
C LYS A 7 -3.77 6.83 -18.65
N ASN A 8 -4.98 6.45 -19.05
CA ASN A 8 -6.12 7.37 -19.12
C ASN A 8 -6.64 7.77 -17.73
N ILE A 9 -6.68 6.86 -16.76
CA ILE A 9 -7.06 7.19 -15.37
C ILE A 9 -6.05 8.16 -14.77
N PHE A 10 -4.77 7.87 -14.90
CA PHE A 10 -3.73 8.70 -14.29
C PHE A 10 -3.52 10.00 -15.06
N LYS A 11 -3.60 9.98 -16.40
CA LYS A 11 -3.55 11.19 -17.22
C LYS A 11 -4.66 12.18 -16.87
N LYS A 12 -5.88 11.70 -16.61
CA LYS A 12 -7.02 12.54 -16.20
C LYS A 12 -6.79 13.29 -14.87
N TYR A 13 -5.93 12.77 -14.00
CA TYR A 13 -5.66 13.37 -12.68
C TYR A 13 -4.30 14.07 -12.58
N TYR A 14 -3.38 13.92 -13.57
CA TYR A 14 -1.99 14.34 -13.46
C TYR A 14 -1.34 14.76 -14.77
N ASP A 15 -2.06 15.51 -15.59
CA ASP A 15 -1.79 15.77 -17.00
C ASP A 15 -0.38 16.27 -17.39
N ASP A 16 0.38 16.93 -16.50
CA ASP A 16 1.63 17.59 -16.92
C ASP A 16 2.93 16.98 -16.37
N VAL A 17 2.85 16.12 -15.37
CA VAL A 17 4.06 15.68 -14.63
C VAL A 17 4.64 14.38 -15.20
N PHE A 18 3.86 13.56 -15.87
CA PHE A 18 4.21 12.18 -16.21
C PHE A 18 4.45 11.88 -17.71
N ASP A 19 4.38 12.86 -18.59
CA ASP A 19 4.58 12.64 -20.04
C ASP A 19 5.97 12.07 -20.40
N ASN A 20 6.96 12.25 -19.53
CA ASN A 20 8.34 11.78 -19.72
C ASN A 20 8.70 10.53 -18.93
N TYR A 21 7.76 9.92 -18.17
CA TYR A 21 8.05 8.77 -17.34
C TYR A 21 7.87 7.45 -18.11
N LYS A 22 8.82 6.55 -17.92
CA LYS A 22 8.74 5.19 -18.47
C LYS A 22 7.74 4.37 -17.67
N ILE A 23 6.93 3.57 -18.36
CA ILE A 23 6.07 2.56 -17.74
C ILE A 23 6.84 1.26 -17.66
N ILE A 24 6.92 0.70 -16.43
CA ILE A 24 7.55 -0.58 -16.14
C ILE A 24 6.45 -1.54 -15.72
N GLU A 25 6.24 -2.58 -16.53
CA GLU A 25 5.23 -3.60 -16.28
C GLU A 25 5.90 -4.89 -15.79
N LYS A 26 5.35 -5.49 -14.72
CA LYS A 26 5.81 -6.78 -14.18
C LYS A 26 4.63 -7.65 -13.79
N GLU A 27 4.75 -8.95 -14.05
CA GLU A 27 3.79 -9.95 -13.61
C GLU A 27 4.49 -11.01 -12.76
N PHE A 28 3.86 -11.36 -11.63
CA PHE A 28 4.38 -12.30 -10.65
C PHE A 28 3.36 -13.43 -10.44
N TYR A 29 3.84 -14.68 -10.41
CA TYR A 29 3.06 -15.87 -10.10
C TYR A 29 3.55 -16.47 -8.79
N ILE A 30 2.70 -16.47 -7.77
CA ILE A 30 3.07 -16.74 -6.38
C ILE A 30 2.25 -17.93 -5.87
N ASN A 31 2.90 -19.09 -5.76
CA ASN A 31 2.32 -20.35 -5.29
C ASN A 31 3.00 -20.86 -3.99
N LYS A 32 3.87 -20.06 -3.40
CA LYS A 32 4.55 -20.29 -2.12
C LYS A 32 4.94 -18.95 -1.52
N ASP A 33 5.22 -18.93 -0.24
CA ASP A 33 5.64 -17.72 0.46
C ASP A 33 6.85 -17.08 -0.21
N GLN A 34 6.76 -15.77 -0.44
CA GLN A 34 7.76 -15.00 -1.17
C GLN A 34 8.02 -13.64 -0.54
N TYR A 35 9.28 -13.18 -0.71
CA TYR A 35 9.69 -11.82 -0.41
C TYR A 35 10.15 -11.12 -1.70
N ILE A 36 9.66 -9.90 -1.94
CA ILE A 36 9.95 -9.09 -3.13
C ILE A 36 10.40 -7.71 -2.70
N GLU A 37 11.52 -7.24 -3.22
CA GLU A 37 11.96 -5.86 -3.09
C GLU A 37 11.77 -5.09 -4.40
N ILE A 38 11.25 -3.86 -4.29
CA ILE A 38 11.00 -2.97 -5.42
C ILE A 38 11.59 -1.60 -5.06
N ASN A 39 12.62 -1.21 -5.78
CA ASN A 39 13.21 0.13 -5.70
C ASN A 39 12.62 0.97 -6.83
N LEU A 40 12.04 2.12 -6.48
CA LEU A 40 11.41 3.02 -7.44
C LEU A 40 12.38 4.13 -7.84
N ASP A 41 12.47 4.41 -9.13
CA ASP A 41 13.43 5.32 -9.73
C ASP A 41 12.75 6.32 -10.70
N ASN A 42 11.88 7.18 -10.21
CA ASN A 42 11.21 8.21 -11.02
C ASN A 42 10.44 7.66 -12.23
N ASN A 43 9.72 6.55 -12.06
CA ASN A 43 8.97 5.90 -13.12
C ASN A 43 7.54 5.55 -12.67
N ILE A 44 6.75 5.06 -13.63
CA ILE A 44 5.42 4.50 -13.40
C ILE A 44 5.54 2.99 -13.42
N TYR A 45 5.08 2.35 -12.36
CA TYR A 45 5.12 0.89 -12.19
C TYR A 45 3.72 0.30 -12.27
N TYR A 46 3.56 -0.72 -13.08
CA TYR A 46 2.35 -1.54 -13.14
C TYR A 46 2.72 -2.98 -12.82
N ASN A 47 2.25 -3.48 -11.68
CA ASN A 47 2.54 -4.83 -11.23
C ASN A 47 1.26 -5.64 -11.10
N VAL A 48 1.28 -6.87 -11.58
CA VAL A 48 0.22 -7.86 -11.40
C VAL A 48 0.77 -9.02 -10.58
N PHE A 49 0.11 -9.33 -9.46
CA PHE A 49 0.46 -10.43 -8.57
C PHE A 49 -0.67 -11.46 -8.60
N ASN A 50 -0.41 -12.64 -9.17
CA ASN A 50 -1.31 -13.79 -9.15
C ASN A 50 -0.92 -14.68 -7.98
N ILE A 51 -1.70 -14.68 -6.88
CA ILE A 51 -1.33 -15.28 -5.60
C ILE A 51 -2.29 -16.41 -5.25
N ASN A 52 -1.74 -17.58 -4.95
CA ASN A 52 -2.51 -18.76 -4.61
C ASN A 52 -2.01 -19.40 -3.31
N ASN A 53 -2.86 -19.40 -2.26
CA ASN A 53 -2.61 -20.04 -0.96
C ASN A 53 -1.22 -19.76 -0.36
N SER A 54 -0.80 -18.50 -0.31
CA SER A 54 0.55 -18.13 0.09
C SER A 54 0.61 -16.79 0.83
N GLU A 55 1.73 -16.53 1.50
CA GLU A 55 2.08 -15.23 2.04
C GLU A 55 3.06 -14.52 1.12
N ILE A 56 2.80 -13.25 0.83
CA ILE A 56 3.74 -12.38 0.13
C ILE A 56 4.13 -11.21 1.02
N ARG A 57 5.41 -10.91 1.02
CA ARG A 57 5.97 -9.71 1.65
C ARG A 57 6.63 -8.86 0.58
N ILE A 58 6.18 -7.62 0.47
CA ILE A 58 6.70 -6.67 -0.52
C ILE A 58 7.30 -5.50 0.22
N LYS A 59 8.57 -5.21 -0.05
CA LYS A 59 9.23 -3.98 0.40
C LYS A 59 9.37 -3.04 -0.78
N ILE A 60 8.97 -1.79 -0.60
CA ILE A 60 9.03 -0.73 -1.60
C ILE A 60 9.84 0.41 -1.02
N ASP A 61 10.91 0.78 -1.70
CA ASP A 61 11.73 1.95 -1.36
C ASP A 61 11.57 3.00 -2.46
N ASN A 62 11.23 4.24 -2.08
CA ASN A 62 11.08 5.38 -2.98
C ASN A 62 11.80 6.61 -2.46
N ASP A 63 12.70 7.17 -3.25
CA ASP A 63 13.41 8.43 -2.97
C ASP A 63 13.11 9.54 -4.01
N GLY A 64 12.41 9.20 -5.08
CA GLY A 64 12.09 10.09 -6.19
C GLY A 64 10.59 10.42 -6.33
N ILE A 65 10.18 10.74 -7.55
CA ILE A 65 8.78 10.96 -7.91
C ILE A 65 8.30 9.74 -8.67
N SER A 66 7.49 8.90 -8.03
CA SER A 66 7.04 7.64 -8.63
C SER A 66 5.55 7.41 -8.46
N MET A 67 5.00 6.63 -9.39
CA MET A 67 3.64 6.10 -9.30
C MET A 67 3.68 4.59 -9.39
N MET A 68 2.82 3.94 -8.63
CA MET A 68 2.71 2.49 -8.64
C MET A 68 1.24 2.06 -8.65
N TYR A 69 0.92 1.16 -9.56
CA TYR A 69 -0.33 0.41 -9.55
C TYR A 69 -0.02 -1.06 -9.32
N ASN A 70 -0.62 -1.63 -8.30
CA ASN A 70 -0.51 -3.06 -7.99
C ASN A 70 -1.89 -3.71 -8.07
N GLU A 71 -1.99 -4.78 -8.83
CA GLU A 71 -3.16 -5.63 -8.89
C GLU A 71 -2.84 -6.97 -8.24
N PHE A 72 -3.58 -7.34 -7.21
CA PHE A 72 -3.43 -8.60 -6.48
C PHE A 72 -4.64 -9.49 -6.80
N ASN A 73 -4.42 -10.53 -7.61
CA ASN A 73 -5.41 -11.56 -7.89
C ASN A 73 -5.30 -12.67 -6.86
N VAL A 74 -6.24 -12.72 -5.92
CA VAL A 74 -6.20 -13.59 -4.73
C VAL A 74 -7.03 -14.85 -4.96
N ILE A 75 -6.41 -16.02 -4.78
CA ILE A 75 -7.05 -17.33 -4.83
C ILE A 75 -6.69 -18.10 -3.56
N GLY A 76 -7.71 -18.64 -2.86
CA GLY A 76 -7.53 -19.38 -1.62
C GLY A 76 -7.24 -18.46 -0.42
N LYS A 77 -6.41 -18.90 0.51
CA LYS A 77 -6.03 -18.12 1.71
C LYS A 77 -4.71 -17.40 1.47
N VAL A 78 -4.74 -16.08 1.44
CA VAL A 78 -3.58 -15.27 1.10
C VAL A 78 -3.33 -14.21 2.17
N LYS A 79 -2.05 -14.02 2.54
CA LYS A 79 -1.60 -12.89 3.34
C LYS A 79 -0.70 -11.99 2.50
N ILE A 80 -0.93 -10.67 2.57
CA ILE A 80 -0.16 -9.68 1.84
C ILE A 80 0.37 -8.64 2.83
N ASN A 81 1.68 -8.57 2.96
CA ASN A 81 2.34 -7.58 3.79
C ASN A 81 3.16 -6.64 2.91
N ILE A 82 2.80 -5.36 2.89
CA ILE A 82 3.51 -4.34 2.13
C ILE A 82 4.17 -3.36 3.09
N LEU A 83 5.48 -3.17 2.96
CA LEU A 83 6.24 -2.14 3.66
C LEU A 83 6.73 -1.11 2.65
N ILE A 84 6.34 0.15 2.82
CA ILE A 84 6.74 1.25 1.96
C ILE A 84 7.62 2.21 2.77
N ASN A 85 8.84 2.44 2.32
CA ASN A 85 9.72 3.50 2.80
C ASN A 85 9.71 4.63 1.76
N ASN A 86 9.10 5.75 2.09
CA ASN A 86 9.00 6.89 1.18
C ASN A 86 9.77 8.10 1.69
N SER A 87 10.76 8.55 0.95
CA SER A 87 11.45 9.82 1.13
C SER A 87 11.21 10.82 0.00
N GLY A 88 10.52 10.39 -1.06
CA GLY A 88 10.14 11.20 -2.22
C GLY A 88 8.64 11.50 -2.30
N ASN A 89 8.15 11.74 -3.50
CA ASN A 89 6.72 11.88 -3.79
C ASN A 89 6.20 10.58 -4.37
N LEU A 90 5.34 9.88 -3.65
CA LEU A 90 4.84 8.58 -4.03
C LEU A 90 3.32 8.53 -4.12
N ARG A 91 2.83 7.90 -5.18
CA ARG A 91 1.41 7.58 -5.35
C ARG A 91 1.26 6.11 -5.64
N VAL A 92 0.46 5.45 -4.81
CA VAL A 92 0.20 4.01 -4.91
C VAL A 92 -1.29 3.77 -5.02
N TYR A 93 -1.66 2.92 -5.96
CA TYR A 93 -2.99 2.35 -6.04
C TYR A 93 -2.87 0.82 -5.96
N ASN A 94 -3.46 0.21 -4.93
CA ASN A 94 -3.51 -1.22 -4.74
C ASN A 94 -4.93 -1.74 -4.95
N LEU A 95 -5.10 -2.70 -5.85
CA LEU A 95 -6.37 -3.37 -6.12
C LEU A 95 -6.27 -4.84 -5.70
N TYR A 96 -7.00 -5.22 -4.66
CA TYR A 96 -7.10 -6.59 -4.17
C TYR A 96 -8.37 -7.23 -4.72
N LYS A 97 -8.25 -8.08 -5.75
CA LYS A 97 -9.35 -8.86 -6.32
C LYS A 97 -9.42 -10.20 -5.61
N VAL A 98 -10.40 -10.35 -4.72
CA VAL A 98 -10.59 -11.58 -3.95
C VAL A 98 -11.62 -12.44 -4.67
N ASN A 99 -11.17 -13.55 -5.26
CA ASN A 99 -11.99 -14.45 -6.05
C ASN A 99 -12.78 -15.44 -5.17
N GLY A 100 -13.75 -16.12 -5.74
CA GLY A 100 -14.71 -16.96 -4.98
C GLY A 100 -14.10 -17.96 -4.02
N ASN A 101 -14.66 -18.10 -2.83
CA ASN A 101 -14.20 -18.94 -1.71
C ASN A 101 -12.77 -18.60 -1.23
N SER A 102 -12.33 -17.37 -1.40
CA SER A 102 -10.98 -16.94 -1.05
C SER A 102 -10.97 -15.93 0.08
N SER A 103 -9.83 -15.81 0.75
CA SER A 103 -9.63 -14.80 1.77
C SER A 103 -8.30 -14.07 1.57
N SER A 104 -8.34 -12.74 1.74
CA SER A 104 -7.18 -11.86 1.75
C SER A 104 -7.06 -11.20 3.12
N ASP A 105 -5.88 -11.30 3.73
CA ASP A 105 -5.52 -10.52 4.92
C ASP A 105 -4.32 -9.64 4.54
N SER A 106 -4.58 -8.35 4.34
CA SER A 106 -3.62 -7.43 3.75
C SER A 106 -3.24 -6.35 4.75
N ILE A 107 -1.94 -6.17 4.97
CA ILE A 107 -1.38 -5.14 5.85
C ILE A 107 -0.43 -4.28 5.01
N GLU A 108 -0.68 -2.98 5.02
CA GLU A 108 0.14 -1.96 4.38
C GLU A 108 0.75 -1.07 5.46
N LYS A 109 2.06 -1.05 5.56
CA LYS A 109 2.82 -0.20 6.47
C LYS A 109 3.64 0.81 5.67
N ILE A 110 3.51 2.09 6.01
CA ILE A 110 4.19 3.18 5.30
C ILE A 110 4.98 4.00 6.29
N TYR A 111 6.28 4.12 6.06
CA TYR A 111 7.12 5.12 6.68
C TYR A 111 7.32 6.28 5.70
N ASN A 112 6.74 7.44 6.02
CA ASN A 112 6.70 8.58 5.12
C ASN A 112 7.50 9.78 5.63
N LYS A 113 8.45 10.25 4.81
CA LYS A 113 9.26 11.44 5.06
C LYS A 113 8.90 12.62 4.16
N ASN A 114 8.03 12.41 3.16
CA ASN A 114 7.63 13.44 2.21
C ASN A 114 6.14 13.28 1.86
N ASN A 115 5.76 13.28 0.59
CA ASN A 115 4.36 13.17 0.21
C ASN A 115 4.01 11.75 -0.23
N VAL A 116 2.91 11.20 0.30
CA VAL A 116 2.38 9.91 -0.11
C VAL A 116 0.86 9.95 -0.27
N VAL A 117 0.40 9.37 -1.37
CA VAL A 117 -1.02 9.06 -1.57
C VAL A 117 -1.13 7.56 -1.77
N LEU A 118 -1.82 6.88 -0.87
CA LEU A 118 -2.11 5.46 -0.97
C LEU A 118 -3.62 5.24 -1.04
N ILE A 119 -4.05 4.71 -2.16
CA ILE A 119 -5.45 4.29 -2.38
C ILE A 119 -5.43 2.78 -2.52
N SER A 120 -6.17 2.09 -1.66
CA SER A 120 -6.21 0.62 -1.69
C SER A 120 -7.65 0.13 -1.68
N LYS A 121 -8.01 -0.67 -2.67
CA LYS A 121 -9.36 -1.15 -2.88
C LYS A 121 -9.40 -2.67 -2.77
N ILE A 122 -10.27 -3.18 -1.89
CA ILE A 122 -10.72 -4.57 -1.93
C ILE A 122 -11.92 -4.64 -2.88
N PHE A 123 -11.84 -5.54 -3.85
CA PHE A 123 -12.90 -5.81 -4.79
C PHE A 123 -13.30 -7.29 -4.74
N ILE A 124 -14.58 -7.55 -4.48
CA ILE A 124 -15.18 -8.90 -4.50
C ILE A 124 -16.38 -8.83 -5.42
N ASP A 125 -16.27 -9.46 -6.58
CA ASP A 125 -17.32 -9.41 -7.60
C ASP A 125 -18.55 -10.24 -7.20
N LYS A 126 -19.63 -10.10 -7.98
CA LYS A 126 -20.92 -10.78 -7.75
C LYS A 126 -20.83 -12.31 -7.76
N ASN A 127 -19.85 -12.89 -8.48
CA ASN A 127 -19.69 -14.34 -8.61
C ASN A 127 -18.72 -14.90 -7.55
N SER A 128 -17.99 -14.03 -6.83
CA SER A 128 -17.01 -14.38 -5.81
C SER A 128 -17.65 -14.55 -4.43
N GLU A 129 -18.64 -15.46 -4.34
CA GLU A 129 -19.35 -15.73 -3.08
C GLU A 129 -18.42 -16.36 -2.01
N ASN A 130 -18.81 -16.21 -0.73
CA ASN A 130 -18.10 -16.73 0.45
C ASN A 130 -16.62 -16.28 0.55
N SER A 131 -16.34 -15.09 0.05
CA SER A 131 -15.02 -14.49 0.11
C SER A 131 -14.89 -13.50 1.26
N GLU A 132 -13.67 -13.30 1.75
CA GLU A 132 -13.38 -12.34 2.81
C GLU A 132 -12.15 -11.51 2.46
N GLY A 133 -12.28 -10.19 2.54
CA GLY A 133 -11.18 -9.25 2.35
C GLY A 133 -10.93 -8.41 3.60
N LYS A 134 -9.70 -8.41 4.10
CA LYS A 134 -9.26 -7.51 5.18
C LYS A 134 -8.12 -6.64 4.70
N LEU A 135 -8.20 -5.35 5.03
CA LEU A 135 -7.18 -4.36 4.70
C LEU A 135 -6.90 -3.48 5.92
N SER A 136 -5.67 -3.48 6.38
CA SER A 136 -5.19 -2.61 7.44
C SER A 136 -4.06 -1.73 6.92
N GLN A 137 -4.24 -0.41 7.02
CA GLN A 137 -3.24 0.57 6.60
C GLN A 137 -2.67 1.28 7.83
N TYR A 138 -1.36 1.31 7.93
CA TYR A 138 -0.63 1.99 8.99
C TYR A 138 0.39 2.94 8.39
N LEU A 139 0.40 4.17 8.83
CA LEU A 139 1.33 5.17 8.36
C LEU A 139 2.04 5.84 9.53
N LEU A 140 3.36 5.86 9.48
CA LEU A 140 4.19 6.69 10.35
C LEU A 140 4.66 7.90 9.52
N GLU A 141 4.16 9.09 9.86
CA GLU A 141 4.49 10.34 9.20
C GLU A 141 5.58 11.09 9.95
N GLU A 142 6.72 11.28 9.30
CA GLU A 142 7.80 12.15 9.81
C GLU A 142 7.61 13.58 9.29
N ASN A 143 7.35 13.75 8.00
CA ASN A 143 7.09 15.04 7.34
C ASN A 143 6.19 14.86 6.12
N GLY A 144 5.71 15.98 5.56
CA GLY A 144 4.97 16.01 4.30
C GLY A 144 3.47 15.84 4.45
N ILE A 145 2.83 15.42 3.36
CA ILE A 145 1.39 15.21 3.28
C ILE A 145 1.12 13.75 2.98
N SER A 146 0.27 13.14 3.80
CA SER A 146 -0.10 11.74 3.65
C SER A 146 -1.61 11.59 3.48
N ILE A 147 -2.02 10.83 2.48
CA ILE A 147 -3.42 10.48 2.24
C ILE A 147 -3.52 8.96 2.18
N LEU A 148 -4.32 8.39 3.09
CA LEU A 148 -4.71 6.98 3.08
C LEU A 148 -6.19 6.88 2.74
N LEU A 149 -6.54 6.11 1.71
CA LEU A 149 -7.91 5.90 1.29
C LEU A 149 -8.20 4.40 1.07
N PRO A 150 -8.61 3.68 2.12
CA PRO A 150 -9.07 2.30 1.97
C PRO A 150 -10.50 2.27 1.44
N ILE A 151 -10.78 1.40 0.47
CA ILE A 151 -12.08 1.27 -0.21
C ILE A 151 -12.52 -0.19 -0.17
N LEU A 152 -13.81 -0.42 0.15
CA LEU A 152 -14.47 -1.71 0.00
C LEU A 152 -15.50 -1.64 -1.13
N ASP A 153 -15.45 -2.60 -2.03
CA ASP A 153 -16.39 -2.76 -3.13
C ASP A 153 -16.77 -4.25 -3.22
N ILE A 154 -17.91 -4.58 -2.64
CA ILE A 154 -18.40 -5.97 -2.53
C ILE A 154 -19.75 -6.04 -3.22
N GLU A 155 -19.81 -6.78 -4.33
CA GLU A 155 -20.99 -6.86 -5.20
C GLU A 155 -21.94 -8.03 -4.86
N ASN A 156 -21.70 -8.77 -3.77
CA ASN A 156 -22.56 -9.87 -3.33
C ASN A 156 -22.81 -9.84 -1.82
N ASN A 157 -23.86 -10.51 -1.36
CA ASN A 157 -24.31 -10.51 0.04
C ASN A 157 -23.78 -11.69 0.88
N LYS A 158 -22.98 -12.58 0.30
CA LYS A 158 -22.39 -13.74 0.99
C LYS A 158 -20.93 -13.54 1.38
N SER A 159 -20.33 -12.43 0.96
CA SER A 159 -18.95 -12.11 1.23
C SER A 159 -18.81 -10.99 2.27
N LYS A 160 -17.62 -10.86 2.85
CA LYS A 160 -17.33 -9.89 3.91
C LYS A 160 -16.09 -9.08 3.58
N GLY A 161 -16.09 -7.82 4.00
CA GLY A 161 -14.92 -6.96 3.89
C GLY A 161 -14.74 -6.12 5.15
N PHE A 162 -13.48 -5.90 5.50
CA PHE A 162 -13.07 -5.06 6.61
C PHE A 162 -11.92 -4.17 6.16
N HIS A 163 -11.96 -2.90 6.53
CA HIS A 163 -10.81 -2.04 6.33
C HIS A 163 -10.63 -1.08 7.50
N GLY A 164 -9.41 -0.63 7.69
CA GLY A 164 -9.06 0.38 8.66
C GLY A 164 -7.76 1.06 8.30
N SER A 165 -7.61 2.32 8.73
CA SER A 165 -6.36 3.04 8.58
C SER A 165 -6.02 3.77 9.87
N LYS A 166 -4.72 3.88 10.17
CA LYS A 166 -4.20 4.61 11.32
C LYS A 166 -2.94 5.37 10.92
N ILE A 167 -2.94 6.67 11.22
CA ILE A 167 -1.78 7.54 11.03
C ILE A 167 -1.14 7.77 12.40
N PHE A 168 0.15 7.49 12.49
CA PHE A 168 1.00 7.78 13.64
C PHE A 168 1.79 9.05 13.34
N LYS A 169 1.52 10.08 14.09
CA LYS A 169 2.22 11.36 14.03
C LYS A 169 2.26 11.93 15.42
N LEU A 170 3.43 12.40 15.83
CA LEU A 170 3.54 13.12 17.08
C LEU A 170 2.90 14.51 16.93
N THR A 171 2.05 14.86 17.87
CA THR A 171 1.63 16.24 18.05
C THR A 171 2.79 17.05 18.64
N GLU A 172 2.80 18.36 18.41
CA GLU A 172 3.80 19.25 19.00
C GLU A 172 3.88 19.11 20.53
N LYS A 173 2.74 18.90 21.18
CA LYS A 173 2.66 18.68 22.63
C LYS A 173 3.36 17.40 23.07
N GLU A 174 3.16 16.30 22.35
CA GLU A 174 3.82 15.02 22.63
C GLU A 174 5.31 15.09 22.37
N GLU A 175 5.73 15.73 21.27
CA GLU A 175 7.14 15.94 20.97
C GLU A 175 7.83 16.77 22.06
N ASN A 176 7.21 17.86 22.51
CA ASN A 176 7.73 18.70 23.58
C ASN A 176 7.80 17.94 24.91
N TYR A 177 6.82 17.09 25.22
CA TYR A 177 6.85 16.24 26.40
C TYR A 177 8.01 15.25 26.37
N LEU A 178 8.24 14.58 25.23
CA LEU A 178 9.37 13.67 25.07
C LEU A 178 10.72 14.36 25.14
N LYS A 179 10.84 15.58 24.61
CA LYS A 179 12.03 16.44 24.79
C LYS A 179 12.24 16.85 26.24
N TYR A 180 11.16 17.13 26.98
CA TYR A 180 11.24 17.43 28.42
C TYR A 180 11.79 16.22 29.22
N LEU A 181 11.53 15.00 28.79
CA LEU A 181 12.13 13.78 29.32
C LEU A 181 13.58 13.56 28.87
N SER A 182 14.23 14.58 28.30
CA SER A 182 15.61 14.54 27.81
C SER A 182 15.85 13.60 26.63
N LEU A 183 14.80 13.20 25.92
CA LEU A 183 14.94 12.39 24.70
C LEU A 183 15.30 13.31 23.53
N ASN A 184 16.34 12.95 22.80
CA ASN A 184 16.69 13.64 21.57
C ASN A 184 15.80 13.18 20.40
N LYS A 185 15.87 13.88 19.26
CA LYS A 185 15.02 13.64 18.09
C LYS A 185 15.18 12.20 17.54
N GLU A 186 16.39 11.65 17.59
CA GLU A 186 16.68 10.32 17.10
C GLU A 186 16.11 9.22 18.02
N GLU A 187 16.22 9.41 19.32
CA GLU A 187 15.63 8.50 20.32
C GLU A 187 14.10 8.47 20.21
N ILE A 188 13.47 9.63 20.06
CA ILE A 188 12.03 9.74 19.84
C ILE A 188 11.63 8.97 18.57
N LYS A 189 12.36 9.16 17.48
CA LYS A 189 12.13 8.46 16.23
C LYS A 189 12.26 6.94 16.39
N ASN A 190 13.29 6.47 17.09
CA ASN A 190 13.52 5.05 17.32
C ASN A 190 12.39 4.40 18.15
N ILE A 191 11.82 5.13 19.11
CA ILE A 191 10.64 4.69 19.86
C ILE A 191 9.45 4.51 18.93
N LEU A 192 9.15 5.52 18.10
CA LEU A 192 8.03 5.46 17.15
C LEU A 192 8.20 4.33 16.13
N MET A 193 9.41 4.15 15.61
CA MET A 193 9.70 3.08 14.65
C MET A 193 9.53 1.69 15.30
N ARG A 194 9.92 1.53 16.55
CA ARG A 194 9.74 0.27 17.28
C ARG A 194 8.25 -0.04 17.47
N GLU A 195 7.46 0.93 17.92
CA GLU A 195 6.01 0.78 18.08
C GLU A 195 5.34 0.47 16.74
N PHE A 196 5.71 1.19 15.69
CA PHE A 196 5.20 0.96 14.35
C PHE A 196 5.58 -0.43 13.80
N SER A 197 6.76 -0.94 14.12
CA SER A 197 7.22 -2.25 13.68
C SER A 197 6.54 -3.40 14.42
N SER A 198 6.04 -3.15 15.65
CA SER A 198 5.38 -4.16 16.49
C SER A 198 3.94 -4.48 16.07
N ILE A 199 3.33 -3.62 15.25
CA ILE A 199 1.99 -3.81 14.68
C ILE A 199 2.07 -4.83 13.53
#